data_dd9f930d5e44f792416429cfb1eca520
#
_entry.id   dd9f930d5e44f792416429cfb1eca520
#
_cell.length_a   1.000
_cell.length_b   1.000
_cell.length_c   1.000
_cell.angle_alpha   90.00
_cell.angle_beta   90.00
_cell.angle_gamma   90.00
#
_symmetry.space_group_name_H-M   'P 1'
#
loop_
_entity.id
_entity.type
_entity.pdbx_description
1 polymer ?
#
loop_
_entity_poly.entity_id
_entity_poly.type
_entity_poly.pdbx_seq_one_letter_code
_entity_poly.pdbx_strand_id
1 'polypeptide(L)'
;MMKRIELCENGIHFVLEINDENEAKLLHFSALPFDENNITSRTGTLGFRLVEINVSGLDRPYERHGNKYIVTAPGYRMKFKDLTDTANQLGRKLEITTFDEETGIEAVSHFQFYNGISVARSWTTVTNKGTESLTLEYVSSFNINGIEKEGLLLQDKKMELYVCHNSWQRELQWVKYTLPQLGVEQCQPADYQHSSKVIGFTNVGNWSAKEYIPMGFLKNTETGSAIFWQIEHNGSWHWEISDQEGHLYLQLSGPSEIESHWCRVLKPGDGFESVPCAVGVCRSSEENGYNCFDAAMGELPKYRRKIRRRNADNERLAVIFNDYMNCLWGDPTTEKELPLIDAAAEAGCEYFCIDAGWYADGFWWDWVGEWQESRRRFPNGLKEVTD
;
A
#
# COMPACT_ATOMS: atom_id res chain seq x y z
N MET A 1 -12.50 -13.99 28.46
CA MET A 1 -12.92 -15.17 27.64
C MET A 1 -12.47 -14.88 26.22
N MET A 2 -11.54 -15.67 25.73
CA MET A 2 -11.02 -15.56 24.36
C MET A 2 -12.16 -15.63 23.34
N LYS A 3 -12.20 -14.68 22.41
CA LYS A 3 -13.16 -14.64 21.31
C LYS A 3 -12.39 -14.67 19.99
N ARG A 4 -12.76 -15.59 19.11
CA ARG A 4 -12.16 -15.70 17.77
C ARG A 4 -13.24 -15.44 16.71
N ILE A 5 -12.90 -14.69 15.69
CA ILE A 5 -13.74 -14.38 14.54
C ILE A 5 -13.03 -14.95 13.33
N GLU A 6 -13.62 -15.97 12.75
CA GLU A 6 -13.11 -16.65 11.56
C GLU A 6 -14.10 -16.42 10.42
N LEU A 7 -13.61 -15.97 9.30
CA LEU A 7 -14.41 -15.77 8.11
C LEU A 7 -13.63 -16.12 6.84
N CYS A 8 -14.36 -16.45 5.80
CA CYS A 8 -13.82 -16.66 4.47
C CYS A 8 -14.60 -15.77 3.50
N GLU A 9 -13.95 -14.71 3.02
CA GLU A 9 -14.54 -13.75 2.10
C GLU A 9 -13.84 -13.80 0.76
N ASN A 10 -14.53 -14.33 -0.24
CA ASN A 10 -14.04 -14.40 -1.62
C ASN A 10 -12.64 -15.05 -1.75
N GLY A 11 -12.39 -16.12 -0.98
CA GLY A 11 -11.12 -16.84 -0.94
C GLY A 11 -10.07 -16.26 0.02
N ILE A 12 -10.40 -15.20 0.76
CA ILE A 12 -9.58 -14.69 1.85
C ILE A 12 -10.04 -15.34 3.15
N HIS A 13 -9.18 -16.17 3.75
CA HIS A 13 -9.37 -16.66 5.13
C HIS A 13 -8.78 -15.63 6.09
N PHE A 14 -9.65 -15.09 6.95
CA PHE A 14 -9.32 -14.03 7.91
C PHE A 14 -9.64 -14.51 9.32
N VAL A 15 -8.68 -14.41 10.24
CA VAL A 15 -8.87 -14.79 11.64
C VAL A 15 -8.41 -13.67 12.56
N LEU A 16 -9.35 -13.11 13.30
CA LEU A 16 -9.13 -12.14 14.36
C LEU A 16 -9.36 -12.81 15.71
N GLU A 17 -8.40 -12.69 16.61
CA GLU A 17 -8.52 -13.13 17.99
C GLU A 17 -8.56 -11.94 18.94
N ILE A 18 -9.48 -11.99 19.89
CA ILE A 18 -9.49 -11.13 21.08
C ILE A 18 -9.18 -12.04 22.25
N ASN A 19 -7.99 -11.90 22.81
CA ASN A 19 -7.51 -12.77 23.87
C ASN A 19 -8.09 -12.42 25.24
N ASP A 20 -7.73 -13.20 26.28
CA ASP A 20 -8.22 -12.96 27.65
C ASP A 20 -7.68 -11.65 28.27
N GLU A 21 -6.62 -11.09 27.72
CA GLU A 21 -6.08 -9.77 28.10
C GLU A 21 -6.73 -8.61 27.32
N ASN A 22 -7.76 -8.91 26.55
CA ASN A 22 -8.52 -7.96 25.72
C ASN A 22 -7.66 -7.31 24.60
N GLU A 23 -6.71 -8.07 24.05
CA GLU A 23 -5.89 -7.63 22.91
C GLU A 23 -6.46 -8.17 21.62
N ALA A 24 -6.57 -7.31 20.59
CA ALA A 24 -6.97 -7.70 19.24
C ALA A 24 -5.74 -8.10 18.41
N LYS A 25 -5.78 -9.30 17.82
CA LYS A 25 -4.68 -9.89 17.05
C LYS A 25 -5.17 -10.41 15.71
N LEU A 26 -4.56 -9.96 14.62
CA LEU A 26 -4.77 -10.56 13.30
C LEU A 26 -3.90 -11.80 13.16
N LEU A 27 -4.47 -12.98 13.38
CA LEU A 27 -3.75 -14.24 13.35
C LEU A 27 -3.56 -14.81 11.95
N HIS A 28 -4.45 -14.44 11.02
CA HIS A 28 -4.45 -15.05 9.69
C HIS A 28 -5.09 -14.14 8.63
N PHE A 29 -4.44 -14.08 7.49
CA PHE A 29 -4.92 -13.46 6.27
C PHE A 29 -4.27 -14.20 5.09
N SER A 30 -4.94 -15.20 4.53
CA SER A 30 -4.36 -16.13 3.55
C SER A 30 -5.41 -16.69 2.59
N ALA A 31 -4.92 -17.27 1.48
CA ALA A 31 -5.74 -18.10 0.60
C ALA A 31 -5.98 -19.52 1.15
N LEU A 32 -5.34 -19.90 2.24
CA LEU A 32 -5.46 -21.20 2.89
C LEU A 32 -6.26 -21.08 4.19
N PRO A 33 -6.97 -22.13 4.62
CA PRO A 33 -7.60 -22.17 5.93
C PRO A 33 -6.61 -21.99 7.06
N PHE A 34 -7.05 -21.40 8.15
CA PHE A 34 -6.24 -21.23 9.35
C PHE A 34 -5.96 -22.57 10.04
N ASP A 35 -4.70 -22.80 10.39
CA ASP A 35 -4.28 -23.90 11.26
C ASP A 35 -3.49 -23.33 12.45
N GLU A 36 -4.03 -23.48 13.63
CA GLU A 36 -3.42 -23.02 14.89
C GLU A 36 -2.05 -23.65 15.16
N ASN A 37 -1.83 -24.86 14.69
CA ASN A 37 -0.55 -25.56 14.86
C ASN A 37 0.62 -24.87 14.13
N ASN A 38 0.32 -24.00 13.19
CA ASN A 38 1.34 -23.22 12.48
C ASN A 38 1.84 -21.99 13.27
N ILE A 39 1.24 -21.65 14.41
CA ILE A 39 1.74 -20.60 15.30
C ILE A 39 2.66 -21.24 16.34
N THR A 40 3.97 -21.15 16.10
CA THR A 40 4.98 -21.87 16.88
C THR A 40 5.83 -20.98 17.79
N SER A 41 5.60 -19.67 17.83
CA SER A 41 6.38 -18.75 18.67
C SER A 41 6.27 -19.10 20.15
N ARG A 42 7.40 -19.11 20.87
CA ARG A 42 7.44 -19.35 22.32
C ARG A 42 6.84 -18.20 23.14
N THR A 43 6.87 -17.02 22.60
CA THR A 43 6.24 -15.82 23.19
C THR A 43 4.79 -15.67 22.75
N GLY A 44 4.28 -16.67 22.04
CA GLY A 44 2.92 -16.70 21.54
C GLY A 44 2.72 -15.75 20.35
N THR A 45 1.82 -14.80 20.50
CA THR A 45 1.38 -13.94 19.42
C THR A 45 1.70 -12.46 19.69
N LEU A 46 2.86 -12.18 20.31
CA LEU A 46 3.25 -10.82 20.69
C LEU A 46 3.25 -9.85 19.48
N GLY A 47 3.84 -10.27 18.36
CA GLY A 47 3.91 -9.48 17.14
C GLY A 47 2.64 -9.48 16.27
N PHE A 48 1.60 -10.21 16.64
CA PHE A 48 0.35 -10.30 15.88
C PHE A 48 -0.63 -9.17 16.21
N ARG A 49 -0.13 -7.95 16.31
CA ARG A 49 -0.97 -6.78 16.60
C ARG A 49 -1.75 -6.38 15.34
N LEU A 50 -2.93 -5.83 15.55
CA LEU A 50 -3.81 -5.38 14.46
C LEU A 50 -3.29 -4.10 13.82
N VAL A 51 -2.69 -3.23 14.60
CA VAL A 51 -2.17 -1.93 14.18
C VAL A 51 -0.86 -1.59 14.91
N GLU A 52 0.06 -0.98 14.18
CA GLU A 52 1.27 -0.40 14.73
C GLU A 52 1.25 1.12 14.56
N ILE A 53 1.58 1.84 15.63
CA ILE A 53 1.58 3.30 15.67
C ILE A 53 2.85 3.75 16.39
N ASN A 54 3.64 4.62 15.76
CA ASN A 54 4.77 5.26 16.43
C ASN A 54 4.43 6.70 16.79
N VAL A 55 4.73 7.07 18.03
CA VAL A 55 4.50 8.41 18.56
C VAL A 55 5.82 8.97 19.07
N SER A 56 6.12 10.23 18.78
CA SER A 56 7.34 10.90 19.24
C SER A 56 7.57 10.72 20.74
N GLY A 57 8.78 10.28 21.08
CA GLY A 57 9.20 10.06 22.45
C GLY A 57 8.75 8.74 23.07
N LEU A 58 8.02 7.90 22.36
CA LEU A 58 7.67 6.56 22.81
C LEU A 58 8.54 5.50 22.13
N ASP A 59 8.79 4.42 22.88
CA ASP A 59 9.70 3.35 22.47
C ASP A 59 8.97 2.17 21.82
N ARG A 60 9.73 1.17 21.41
CA ARG A 60 9.31 -0.14 20.90
C ARG A 60 9.77 -1.20 21.89
N PRO A 61 8.94 -1.55 22.89
CA PRO A 61 9.39 -2.23 24.10
C PRO A 61 10.02 -3.61 23.86
N TYR A 62 9.70 -4.28 22.74
CA TYR A 62 10.21 -5.60 22.42
C TYR A 62 11.01 -5.65 21.09
N GLU A 63 11.23 -4.51 20.48
CA GLU A 63 12.07 -4.36 19.28
C GLU A 63 13.40 -3.70 19.68
N ARG A 64 14.40 -4.51 20.03
CA ARG A 64 15.68 -4.06 20.59
C ARG A 64 16.65 -3.45 19.56
N HIS A 65 16.41 -3.62 18.25
CA HIS A 65 17.29 -3.06 17.21
C HIS A 65 16.90 -1.64 16.83
N GLY A 66 15.66 -1.23 17.11
CA GLY A 66 15.17 0.13 16.93
C GLY A 66 14.87 0.54 15.50
N ASN A 67 14.87 -0.39 14.54
CA ASN A 67 14.71 -0.09 13.12
C ASN A 67 13.45 -0.72 12.46
N LYS A 68 12.58 -1.32 13.24
CA LYS A 68 11.36 -1.98 12.77
C LYS A 68 10.12 -1.28 13.32
N TYR A 69 9.07 -1.20 12.51
CA TYR A 69 7.78 -0.67 12.95
C TYR A 69 6.88 -1.75 13.56
N ILE A 70 7.44 -2.65 14.36
CA ILE A 70 6.71 -3.70 15.04
C ILE A 70 6.82 -3.56 16.56
N VAL A 71 5.76 -3.96 17.27
CA VAL A 71 5.66 -3.87 18.74
C VAL A 71 5.91 -2.43 19.22
N THR A 72 5.33 -1.46 18.52
CA THR A 72 5.34 -0.05 18.94
C THR A 72 4.64 0.13 20.28
N ALA A 73 5.06 1.09 21.11
CA ALA A 73 4.51 1.26 22.45
C ALA A 73 2.97 1.41 22.46
N PRO A 74 2.34 2.27 21.63
CA PRO A 74 0.88 2.30 21.53
C PRO A 74 0.30 1.02 20.95
N GLY A 75 0.83 0.52 19.82
CA GLY A 75 0.33 -0.69 19.16
C GLY A 75 0.35 -1.92 20.08
N TYR A 76 1.42 -2.08 20.88
CA TYR A 76 1.54 -3.15 21.86
C TYR A 76 0.51 -3.05 22.98
N ARG A 77 0.20 -1.84 23.48
CA ARG A 77 -0.72 -1.61 24.59
C ARG A 77 -2.19 -1.58 24.19
N MET A 78 -2.49 -1.45 22.89
CA MET A 78 -3.87 -1.37 22.39
C MET A 78 -4.76 -2.48 22.95
N LYS A 79 -5.87 -2.10 23.54
CA LYS A 79 -6.92 -3.00 24.02
C LYS A 79 -8.16 -2.87 23.14
N PHE A 80 -8.79 -3.99 22.84
CA PHE A 80 -10.02 -4.07 22.07
C PHE A 80 -11.16 -3.28 22.76
N LYS A 81 -11.92 -2.52 21.99
CA LYS A 81 -13.09 -1.78 22.44
C LYS A 81 -14.37 -2.26 21.75
N ASP A 82 -14.35 -2.35 20.42
CA ASP A 82 -15.55 -2.68 19.65
C ASP A 82 -15.22 -3.31 18.31
N LEU A 83 -16.18 -4.03 17.76
CA LEU A 83 -16.17 -4.56 16.40
C LEU A 83 -17.50 -4.30 15.73
N THR A 84 -17.47 -3.57 14.65
CA THR A 84 -18.59 -3.39 13.73
C THR A 84 -18.39 -4.27 12.50
N ASP A 85 -19.34 -5.16 12.25
CA ASP A 85 -19.37 -6.09 11.10
C ASP A 85 -20.64 -5.79 10.29
N THR A 86 -20.45 -5.21 9.11
CA THR A 86 -21.53 -4.74 8.24
C THR A 86 -21.35 -5.22 6.82
N ALA A 87 -22.38 -5.09 6.01
CA ALA A 87 -22.32 -5.30 4.57
C ALA A 87 -22.83 -4.05 3.84
N ASN A 88 -22.18 -3.72 2.75
CA ASN A 88 -22.59 -2.66 1.83
C ASN A 88 -22.65 -3.20 0.39
N GLN A 89 -22.91 -2.33 -0.59
CA GLN A 89 -22.98 -2.72 -2.00
C GLN A 89 -21.67 -3.30 -2.58
N LEU A 90 -20.52 -3.03 -1.94
CA LEU A 90 -19.22 -3.54 -2.35
C LEU A 90 -18.96 -4.93 -1.79
N GLY A 91 -19.39 -5.21 -0.57
CA GLY A 91 -19.20 -6.45 0.17
C GLY A 91 -19.22 -6.23 1.68
N ARG A 92 -18.60 -7.14 2.42
CA ARG A 92 -18.49 -7.06 3.89
C ARG A 92 -17.47 -6.00 4.30
N LYS A 93 -17.76 -5.28 5.39
CA LYS A 93 -16.87 -4.31 6.01
C LYS A 93 -16.72 -4.62 7.50
N LEU A 94 -15.47 -4.72 7.95
CA LEU A 94 -15.13 -4.83 9.37
C LEU A 94 -14.46 -3.52 9.82
N GLU A 95 -14.83 -3.07 11.02
CA GLU A 95 -14.21 -1.94 11.72
C GLU A 95 -13.90 -2.39 13.13
N ILE A 96 -12.61 -2.50 13.45
CA ILE A 96 -12.13 -2.98 14.74
C ILE A 96 -11.53 -1.81 15.51
N THR A 97 -12.18 -1.43 16.60
CA THR A 97 -11.75 -0.32 17.45
C THR A 97 -10.87 -0.84 18.58
N THR A 98 -9.71 -0.24 18.71
CA THR A 98 -8.75 -0.48 19.79
C THR A 98 -8.37 0.84 20.47
N PHE A 99 -7.88 0.79 21.70
CA PHE A 99 -7.57 1.96 22.49
C PHE A 99 -6.34 1.75 23.36
N ASP A 100 -5.43 2.72 23.35
CA ASP A 100 -4.28 2.80 24.27
C ASP A 100 -4.59 3.81 25.40
N GLU A 101 -4.71 3.31 26.62
CA GLU A 101 -5.08 4.16 27.77
C GLU A 101 -3.97 5.16 28.16
N GLU A 102 -2.71 4.83 27.87
CA GLU A 102 -1.57 5.68 28.25
C GLU A 102 -1.49 6.95 27.40
N THR A 103 -1.68 6.81 26.10
CA THR A 103 -1.65 7.97 25.17
C THR A 103 -3.01 8.57 24.92
N GLY A 104 -4.09 7.84 25.22
CA GLY A 104 -5.45 8.23 24.82
C GLY A 104 -5.72 8.04 23.33
N ILE A 105 -4.90 7.28 22.61
CA ILE A 105 -5.10 6.99 21.18
C ILE A 105 -6.20 5.93 21.01
N GLU A 106 -7.22 6.29 20.24
CA GLU A 106 -8.19 5.36 19.67
C GLU A 106 -7.82 5.07 18.22
N ALA A 107 -7.71 3.79 17.86
CA ALA A 107 -7.44 3.36 16.50
C ALA A 107 -8.59 2.48 16.00
N VAL A 108 -9.08 2.76 14.79
CA VAL A 108 -10.06 1.93 14.09
C VAL A 108 -9.36 1.33 12.87
N SER A 109 -9.18 0.01 12.87
CA SER A 109 -8.68 -0.73 11.72
C SER A 109 -9.85 -1.15 10.84
N HIS A 110 -9.82 -0.71 9.58
CA HIS A 110 -10.88 -0.94 8.61
C HIS A 110 -10.46 -2.02 7.61
N PHE A 111 -11.38 -2.94 7.30
CA PHE A 111 -11.25 -3.94 6.24
C PHE A 111 -12.52 -3.94 5.38
N GLN A 112 -12.43 -3.50 4.15
CA GLN A 112 -13.49 -3.61 3.16
C GLN A 112 -13.19 -4.77 2.22
N PHE A 113 -14.00 -5.81 2.26
CA PHE A 113 -13.98 -6.92 1.29
C PHE A 113 -14.86 -6.59 0.08
N TYR A 114 -14.57 -7.20 -1.06
CA TYR A 114 -15.24 -6.92 -2.31
C TYR A 114 -15.83 -8.20 -2.90
N ASN A 115 -17.14 -8.22 -3.16
CA ASN A 115 -17.85 -9.38 -3.68
C ASN A 115 -17.21 -9.92 -4.98
N GLY A 116 -16.79 -11.18 -4.95
CA GLY A 116 -16.16 -11.89 -6.08
C GLY A 116 -14.70 -11.50 -6.35
N ILE A 117 -14.01 -10.85 -5.41
CA ILE A 117 -12.62 -10.39 -5.58
C ILE A 117 -11.81 -10.76 -4.33
N SER A 118 -10.70 -11.47 -4.52
CA SER A 118 -9.80 -11.91 -3.44
C SER A 118 -8.87 -10.78 -2.96
N VAL A 119 -9.42 -9.58 -2.77
CA VAL A 119 -8.72 -8.38 -2.29
C VAL A 119 -9.56 -7.71 -1.21
N ALA A 120 -8.94 -7.34 -0.10
CA ALA A 120 -9.50 -6.44 0.89
C ALA A 120 -8.76 -5.09 0.84
N ARG A 121 -9.49 -4.00 1.03
CA ARG A 121 -8.92 -2.67 1.25
C ARG A 121 -8.81 -2.41 2.73
N SER A 122 -7.62 -2.03 3.20
CA SER A 122 -7.34 -1.77 4.60
C SER A 122 -6.79 -0.35 4.80
N TRP A 123 -7.18 0.27 5.91
CA TRP A 123 -6.66 1.55 6.41
C TRP A 123 -6.93 1.66 7.90
N THR A 124 -6.29 2.61 8.55
CA THR A 124 -6.45 2.88 9.98
C THR A 124 -6.87 4.34 10.19
N THR A 125 -7.91 4.56 10.98
CA THR A 125 -8.25 5.88 11.50
C THR A 125 -7.74 5.99 12.93
N VAL A 126 -6.97 7.03 13.22
CA VAL A 126 -6.43 7.33 14.56
C VAL A 126 -7.08 8.59 15.07
N THR A 127 -7.55 8.58 16.32
CA THR A 127 -8.11 9.75 16.99
C THR A 127 -7.42 9.95 18.35
N ASN A 128 -6.99 11.17 18.63
CA ASN A 128 -6.50 11.54 19.95
C ASN A 128 -7.69 11.81 20.90
N LYS A 129 -8.01 10.85 21.75
CA LYS A 129 -9.03 10.99 22.82
C LYS A 129 -8.43 11.42 24.16
N GLY A 130 -7.11 11.60 24.21
CA GLY A 130 -6.39 12.06 25.40
C GLY A 130 -6.56 13.56 25.65
N THR A 131 -5.85 14.06 26.65
CA THR A 131 -5.87 15.47 27.06
C THR A 131 -4.69 16.27 26.53
N GLU A 132 -3.63 15.60 26.08
CA GLU A 132 -2.40 16.21 25.60
C GLU A 132 -2.25 16.06 24.09
N SER A 133 -1.55 16.97 23.45
CA SER A 133 -1.16 16.84 22.05
C SER A 133 -0.09 15.77 21.91
N LEU A 134 -0.19 14.96 20.86
CA LEU A 134 0.81 13.95 20.51
C LEU A 134 1.24 14.10 19.06
N THR A 135 2.40 13.57 18.70
CA THR A 135 2.91 13.60 17.33
C THR A 135 3.03 12.17 16.80
N LEU A 136 2.24 11.86 15.79
CA LEU A 136 2.37 10.60 15.05
C LEU A 136 3.59 10.66 14.14
N GLU A 137 4.38 9.60 14.13
CA GLU A 137 5.56 9.38 13.26
C GLU A 137 5.36 8.22 12.28
N TYR A 138 4.43 7.30 12.61
CA TYR A 138 4.07 6.16 11.79
C TYR A 138 2.68 5.65 12.16
N VAL A 139 1.91 5.21 11.16
CA VAL A 139 0.65 4.47 11.33
C VAL A 139 0.57 3.39 10.25
N SER A 140 0.50 2.13 10.65
CA SER A 140 0.27 1.05 9.70
C SER A 140 -1.13 1.11 9.10
N SER A 141 -1.24 0.92 7.80
CA SER A 141 -2.51 0.76 7.08
C SER A 141 -2.96 -0.70 7.05
N PHE A 142 -1.98 -1.59 7.13
CA PHE A 142 -2.15 -3.04 7.27
C PHE A 142 -0.94 -3.60 8.02
N ASN A 143 -1.19 -4.50 8.95
CA ASN A 143 -0.16 -5.23 9.69
C ASN A 143 -0.58 -6.68 9.84
N ILE A 144 0.30 -7.60 9.50
CA ILE A 144 0.13 -9.03 9.75
C ILE A 144 1.47 -9.68 10.09
N ASN A 145 1.49 -10.57 11.07
CA ASN A 145 2.62 -11.43 11.39
C ASN A 145 2.29 -12.90 11.09
N GLY A 146 3.31 -13.72 10.85
CA GLY A 146 3.15 -15.13 10.54
C GLY A 146 2.74 -15.40 9.08
N ILE A 147 3.17 -14.55 8.14
CA ILE A 147 2.88 -14.73 6.70
C ILE A 147 3.60 -15.95 6.09
N GLU A 148 4.60 -16.50 6.77
CA GLU A 148 5.36 -17.69 6.37
C GLU A 148 4.84 -18.99 6.99
N LYS A 149 3.93 -18.93 7.94
CA LYS A 149 3.60 -20.04 8.85
C LYS A 149 3.07 -21.31 8.18
N GLU A 150 2.58 -21.22 6.97
CA GLU A 150 2.02 -22.35 6.23
C GLU A 150 3.11 -23.22 5.61
N GLY A 151 2.98 -24.55 5.71
CA GLY A 151 3.96 -25.55 5.29
C GLY A 151 5.01 -25.87 6.35
N LEU A 152 5.94 -26.76 6.02
CA LEU A 152 6.92 -27.32 6.94
C LEU A 152 8.33 -26.76 6.76
N LEU A 153 8.65 -26.24 5.57
CA LEU A 153 9.96 -25.67 5.29
C LEU A 153 10.16 -24.34 6.01
N LEU A 154 11.42 -24.02 6.29
CA LEU A 154 11.81 -22.72 6.83
C LEU A 154 11.53 -21.60 5.82
N GLN A 155 11.27 -20.40 6.33
CA GLN A 155 10.91 -19.23 5.53
C GLN A 155 11.94 -18.89 4.43
N ASP A 156 13.22 -19.03 4.72
CA ASP A 156 14.32 -18.78 3.79
C ASP A 156 14.40 -19.79 2.63
N LYS A 157 13.71 -20.93 2.75
CA LYS A 157 13.66 -22.00 1.74
C LYS A 157 12.39 -21.98 0.89
N LYS A 158 11.32 -21.34 1.35
CA LYS A 158 10.00 -21.40 0.69
C LYS A 158 9.44 -20.05 0.26
N MET A 159 9.92 -18.93 0.84
CA MET A 159 9.36 -17.63 0.52
C MET A 159 10.13 -16.95 -0.62
N GLU A 160 9.39 -16.55 -1.65
CA GLU A 160 9.89 -15.76 -2.78
C GLU A 160 9.18 -14.41 -2.82
N LEU A 161 9.96 -13.32 -2.77
CA LEU A 161 9.48 -11.95 -2.82
C LEU A 161 9.67 -11.38 -4.23
N TYR A 162 8.60 -10.83 -4.79
CA TYR A 162 8.63 -10.12 -6.05
C TYR A 162 8.50 -8.62 -5.79
N VAL A 163 9.45 -7.87 -6.29
CA VAL A 163 9.51 -6.41 -6.19
C VAL A 163 9.44 -5.81 -7.58
N CYS A 164 8.61 -4.80 -7.74
CA CYS A 164 8.47 -4.09 -9.00
C CYS A 164 9.36 -2.86 -9.03
N HIS A 165 10.53 -2.98 -9.62
CA HIS A 165 11.41 -1.84 -9.90
C HIS A 165 10.81 -0.96 -10.98
N ASN A 166 11.06 0.32 -10.87
CA ASN A 166 10.52 1.30 -11.79
C ASN A 166 11.53 2.41 -12.05
N SER A 167 11.45 2.99 -13.22
CA SER A 167 12.17 4.20 -13.58
C SER A 167 11.48 4.82 -14.78
N TRP A 168 11.66 6.09 -15.02
CA TRP A 168 11.20 6.72 -16.24
C TRP A 168 11.76 6.01 -17.47
N GLN A 169 10.89 5.62 -18.40
CA GLN A 169 11.18 4.80 -19.59
C GLN A 169 11.69 3.37 -19.30
N ARG A 170 11.53 2.90 -18.07
CA ARG A 170 11.84 1.53 -17.64
C ARG A 170 10.87 1.10 -16.55
N GLU A 171 9.60 1.15 -16.87
CA GLU A 171 8.50 0.88 -15.96
C GLU A 171 8.27 -0.62 -15.76
N LEU A 172 7.67 -0.98 -14.62
CA LEU A 172 7.12 -2.31 -14.31
C LEU A 172 8.13 -3.46 -14.43
N GLN A 173 9.33 -3.29 -13.91
CA GLN A 173 10.36 -4.34 -13.94
C GLN A 173 10.26 -5.23 -12.70
N TRP A 174 9.50 -6.30 -12.79
CA TRP A 174 9.37 -7.29 -11.73
C TRP A 174 10.63 -8.15 -11.61
N VAL A 175 11.17 -8.20 -10.40
CA VAL A 175 12.31 -9.05 -10.04
C VAL A 175 11.93 -9.93 -8.85
N LYS A 176 12.27 -11.22 -8.95
CA LYS A 176 12.08 -12.20 -7.91
C LYS A 176 13.34 -12.33 -7.06
N TYR A 177 13.17 -12.29 -5.74
CA TYR A 177 14.21 -12.48 -4.75
C TYR A 177 13.84 -13.60 -3.77
N THR A 178 14.84 -14.32 -3.28
CA THR A 178 14.72 -15.09 -2.04
C THR A 178 14.96 -14.15 -0.86
N LEU A 179 14.43 -14.47 0.32
CA LEU A 179 14.65 -13.63 1.51
C LEU A 179 16.14 -13.51 1.88
N PRO A 180 16.98 -14.57 1.79
CA PRO A 180 18.42 -14.47 1.99
C PRO A 180 19.14 -13.52 1.04
N GLN A 181 18.71 -13.41 -0.23
CA GLN A 181 19.28 -12.43 -1.17
C GLN A 181 19.07 -10.99 -0.72
N LEU A 182 18.05 -10.75 0.12
CA LEU A 182 17.74 -9.46 0.72
C LEU A 182 18.21 -9.34 2.17
N GLY A 183 18.95 -10.36 2.66
CA GLY A 183 19.60 -10.36 3.96
C GLY A 183 18.72 -10.81 5.13
N VAL A 184 17.55 -11.38 4.88
CA VAL A 184 16.69 -11.97 5.92
C VAL A 184 16.79 -13.47 5.84
N GLU A 185 17.50 -14.06 6.82
CA GLU A 185 17.62 -15.49 7.05
C GLU A 185 17.05 -15.83 8.43
N GLN A 186 16.60 -17.06 8.62
CA GLN A 186 16.16 -17.50 9.92
C GLN A 186 17.37 -17.61 10.87
N CYS A 187 17.44 -16.74 11.87
CA CYS A 187 18.62 -16.64 12.74
C CYS A 187 18.82 -17.87 13.60
N GLN A 188 17.79 -18.37 14.28
CA GLN A 188 17.80 -19.66 14.97
C GLN A 188 16.36 -20.14 15.22
N PRO A 189 16.00 -21.40 14.89
CA PRO A 189 14.63 -21.90 15.08
C PRO A 189 14.18 -21.98 16.54
N ALA A 190 15.12 -21.91 17.48
CA ALA A 190 14.87 -22.18 18.89
C ALA A 190 14.88 -20.94 19.79
N ASP A 191 15.30 -19.79 19.28
CA ASP A 191 15.56 -18.61 20.10
C ASP A 191 14.62 -17.46 19.83
N TYR A 192 14.40 -16.66 20.87
CA TYR A 192 13.72 -15.36 20.85
C TYR A 192 14.47 -14.29 20.03
N GLN A 193 15.41 -14.70 19.19
CA GLN A 193 16.22 -13.79 18.42
C GLN A 193 15.57 -13.57 17.06
N HIS A 194 15.39 -12.31 16.72
CA HIS A 194 14.96 -11.86 15.42
C HIS A 194 16.10 -11.10 14.72
N SER A 195 16.07 -11.08 13.40
CA SER A 195 17.05 -10.36 12.58
C SER A 195 16.98 -8.86 12.86
N SER A 196 18.11 -8.17 12.81
CA SER A 196 18.13 -6.70 12.74
C SER A 196 17.85 -6.19 11.34
N LYS A 197 17.82 -7.09 10.33
CA LYS A 197 17.59 -6.72 8.92
C LYS A 197 16.11 -6.51 8.64
N VAL A 198 15.80 -5.40 8.00
CA VAL A 198 14.50 -5.09 7.41
C VAL A 198 14.63 -5.14 5.90
N ILE A 199 13.71 -5.81 5.23
CA ILE A 199 13.47 -5.66 3.80
C ILE A 199 12.43 -4.56 3.67
N GLY A 200 12.86 -3.34 3.43
CA GLY A 200 11.99 -2.17 3.29
C GLY A 200 12.09 -1.56 1.91
N PHE A 201 10.95 -1.14 1.37
CA PHE A 201 10.88 -0.37 0.13
C PHE A 201 10.05 0.88 0.37
N THR A 202 10.55 1.99 -0.14
CA THR A 202 10.04 3.32 0.17
C THR A 202 10.01 4.18 -1.08
N ASN A 203 9.04 5.06 -1.15
CA ASN A 203 9.08 6.21 -2.03
C ASN A 203 8.99 7.50 -1.22
N VAL A 204 9.77 8.49 -1.62
CA VAL A 204 9.77 9.83 -1.01
C VAL A 204 9.41 10.87 -2.06
N GLY A 205 8.47 11.76 -1.73
CA GLY A 205 8.03 12.85 -2.59
C GLY A 205 6.72 12.54 -3.32
N ASN A 206 6.42 13.34 -4.31
CA ASN A 206 5.11 13.38 -4.99
C ASN A 206 5.00 12.52 -6.26
N TRP A 207 6.02 11.75 -6.58
CA TRP A 207 6.01 10.74 -7.65
C TRP A 207 6.08 9.35 -7.04
N SER A 208 4.93 8.75 -6.76
CA SER A 208 4.80 7.51 -5.96
C SER A 208 5.41 6.27 -6.61
N ALA A 209 5.67 6.29 -7.90
CA ALA A 209 6.24 5.19 -8.68
C ALA A 209 7.63 5.54 -9.24
N LYS A 210 8.41 6.35 -8.55
CA LYS A 210 9.70 6.87 -9.03
C LYS A 210 10.76 5.77 -9.21
N GLU A 211 10.99 4.97 -8.17
CA GLU A 211 12.01 3.91 -8.14
C GLU A 211 11.41 2.51 -8.02
N TYR A 212 10.24 2.44 -7.40
CA TYR A 212 9.46 1.22 -7.22
C TYR A 212 8.00 1.52 -7.45
N ILE A 213 7.27 0.55 -7.96
CA ILE A 213 5.80 0.60 -7.91
C ILE A 213 5.38 0.28 -6.47
N PRO A 214 4.37 0.98 -5.90
CA PRO A 214 3.90 0.77 -4.54
C PRO A 214 3.17 -0.57 -4.37
N MET A 215 3.80 -1.65 -4.79
CA MET A 215 3.25 -2.99 -4.84
C MET A 215 4.31 -4.01 -4.45
N GLY A 216 3.86 -5.17 -3.99
CA GLY A 216 4.69 -6.34 -3.78
C GLY A 216 3.86 -7.63 -3.85
N PHE A 217 4.55 -8.73 -3.97
CA PHE A 217 3.97 -10.06 -4.04
C PHE A 217 4.92 -11.05 -3.35
N LEU A 218 4.40 -11.77 -2.37
CA LEU A 218 5.15 -12.76 -1.60
C LEU A 218 4.51 -14.13 -1.76
N LYS A 219 5.26 -15.07 -2.34
CA LYS A 219 4.82 -16.43 -2.62
C LYS A 219 5.43 -17.42 -1.63
N ASN A 220 4.61 -18.32 -1.14
CA ASN A 220 5.05 -19.55 -0.50
C ASN A 220 5.12 -20.66 -1.56
N THR A 221 6.33 -21.10 -1.89
CA THR A 221 6.55 -22.09 -2.96
C THR A 221 6.16 -23.50 -2.55
N GLU A 222 6.12 -23.79 -1.25
CA GLU A 222 5.73 -25.10 -0.71
C GLU A 222 4.21 -25.33 -0.83
N THR A 223 3.42 -24.33 -0.49
CA THR A 223 1.96 -24.44 -0.49
C THR A 223 1.29 -23.92 -1.75
N GLY A 224 2.04 -23.18 -2.57
CA GLY A 224 1.51 -22.48 -3.74
C GLY A 224 0.61 -21.28 -3.40
N SER A 225 0.56 -20.86 -2.14
CA SER A 225 -0.19 -19.66 -1.72
C SER A 225 0.65 -18.39 -1.89
N ALA A 226 -0.01 -17.25 -1.98
CA ALA A 226 0.65 -15.94 -1.99
C ALA A 226 -0.22 -14.86 -1.39
N ILE A 227 0.45 -13.86 -0.83
CA ILE A 227 -0.11 -12.56 -0.44
C ILE A 227 0.48 -11.49 -1.36
N PHE A 228 -0.35 -10.55 -1.80
CA PHE A 228 0.06 -9.43 -2.64
C PHE A 228 -0.59 -8.14 -2.17
N TRP A 229 0.03 -7.01 -2.46
CA TRP A 229 -0.43 -5.72 -1.96
C TRP A 229 -0.16 -4.57 -2.93
N GLN A 230 -0.91 -3.49 -2.73
CA GLN A 230 -0.73 -2.20 -3.37
C GLN A 230 -1.04 -1.10 -2.35
N ILE A 231 -0.15 -0.11 -2.22
CA ILE A 231 -0.40 1.10 -1.44
C ILE A 231 -1.03 2.15 -2.36
N GLU A 232 -2.14 2.75 -1.94
CA GLU A 232 -2.96 3.64 -2.77
C GLU A 232 -2.66 5.11 -2.47
N HIS A 233 -1.45 5.54 -2.83
CA HIS A 233 -0.99 6.91 -2.59
C HIS A 233 -0.25 7.46 -3.81
N ASN A 234 -0.36 8.76 -4.02
CA ASN A 234 0.39 9.49 -5.03
C ASN A 234 1.65 10.19 -4.48
N GLY A 235 1.90 10.06 -3.19
CA GLY A 235 3.05 10.61 -2.46
C GLY A 235 3.95 9.54 -1.88
N SER A 236 4.53 9.85 -0.71
CA SER A 236 5.43 8.96 0.01
C SER A 236 4.70 7.77 0.62
N TRP A 237 5.32 6.62 0.56
CA TRP A 237 4.81 5.36 1.13
C TRP A 237 5.97 4.48 1.57
N HIS A 238 5.66 3.53 2.46
CA HIS A 238 6.60 2.52 2.93
C HIS A 238 5.91 1.17 3.08
N TRP A 239 6.63 0.09 2.77
CA TRP A 239 6.28 -1.25 3.23
C TRP A 239 7.53 -2.01 3.66
N GLU A 240 7.36 -2.87 4.64
CA GLU A 240 8.47 -3.67 5.15
C GLU A 240 8.06 -5.12 5.44
N ILE A 241 9.05 -6.01 5.27
CA ILE A 241 9.03 -7.40 5.70
C ILE A 241 10.26 -7.63 6.57
N SER A 242 10.06 -8.20 7.74
CA SER A 242 11.14 -8.70 8.59
C SER A 242 10.56 -9.78 9.50
N ASP A 243 11.34 -10.21 10.47
CA ASP A 243 10.93 -11.21 11.45
C ASP A 243 10.71 -10.60 12.83
N GLN A 244 9.75 -11.18 13.57
CA GLN A 244 9.52 -10.95 14.98
C GLN A 244 9.24 -12.29 15.65
N GLU A 245 10.11 -12.69 16.57
CA GLU A 245 9.96 -13.91 17.36
C GLU A 245 9.73 -15.19 16.55
N GLY A 246 10.47 -15.33 15.46
CA GLY A 246 10.42 -16.50 14.60
C GLY A 246 9.35 -16.47 13.52
N HIS A 247 8.54 -15.41 13.47
CA HIS A 247 7.54 -15.20 12.42
C HIS A 247 7.89 -14.00 11.52
N LEU A 248 7.60 -14.12 10.24
CA LEU A 248 7.68 -12.98 9.30
C LEU A 248 6.44 -12.11 9.42
N TYR A 249 6.65 -10.81 9.47
CA TYR A 249 5.58 -9.84 9.37
C TYR A 249 5.64 -9.07 8.03
N LEU A 250 4.49 -8.56 7.61
CA LEU A 250 4.32 -7.58 6.55
C LEU A 250 3.60 -6.37 7.10
N GLN A 251 4.17 -5.19 6.88
CA GLN A 251 3.52 -3.92 7.19
C GLN A 251 3.47 -3.02 5.97
N LEU A 252 2.34 -2.33 5.82
CA LEU A 252 2.09 -1.36 4.75
C LEU A 252 1.68 -0.04 5.39
N SER A 253 2.23 1.06 4.89
CA SER A 253 1.92 2.41 5.38
C SER A 253 2.01 3.47 4.29
N GLY A 254 1.50 4.65 4.61
CA GLY A 254 1.82 5.89 3.91
C GLY A 254 3.19 6.41 4.34
N PRO A 255 3.38 7.75 4.39
CA PRO A 255 4.63 8.35 4.83
C PRO A 255 4.91 8.07 6.32
N SER A 256 6.18 8.09 6.68
CA SER A 256 6.70 7.88 8.04
C SER A 256 7.79 8.91 8.36
N GLU A 257 8.15 9.03 9.62
CA GLU A 257 9.20 9.97 10.02
C GLU A 257 10.56 9.53 9.49
N ILE A 258 10.95 8.27 9.71
CA ILE A 258 12.29 7.77 9.36
C ILE A 258 12.54 7.85 7.86
N GLU A 259 11.59 7.41 7.03
CA GLU A 259 11.79 7.27 5.58
C GLU A 259 11.51 8.56 4.81
N SER A 260 10.59 9.40 5.30
CA SER A 260 10.12 10.57 4.55
C SER A 260 9.99 11.86 5.35
N HIS A 261 10.53 11.89 6.57
CA HIS A 261 10.44 13.04 7.50
C HIS A 261 8.99 13.49 7.76
N TRP A 262 8.06 12.54 7.75
CA TRP A 262 6.66 12.83 7.98
C TRP A 262 6.30 12.72 9.45
N CYS A 263 5.64 13.74 9.97
CA CYS A 263 4.98 13.66 11.27
C CYS A 263 3.64 14.41 11.24
N ARG A 264 2.74 14.02 12.13
CA ARG A 264 1.43 14.65 12.27
C ARG A 264 1.11 14.92 13.73
N VAL A 265 1.03 16.21 14.09
CA VAL A 265 0.56 16.60 15.41
C VAL A 265 -0.96 16.45 15.50
N LEU A 266 -1.42 15.73 16.51
CA LEU A 266 -2.83 15.58 16.86
C LEU A 266 -3.09 16.25 18.21
N LYS A 267 -3.88 17.30 18.21
CA LYS A 267 -4.45 17.88 19.43
C LYS A 267 -5.55 16.98 19.97
N PRO A 268 -5.97 17.14 21.24
CA PRO A 268 -7.16 16.47 21.76
C PRO A 268 -8.37 16.66 20.84
N GLY A 269 -8.96 15.54 20.41
CA GLY A 269 -10.08 15.47 19.48
C GLY A 269 -9.71 15.42 17.99
N ASP A 270 -8.45 15.70 17.62
CA ASP A 270 -8.00 15.58 16.22
C ASP A 270 -7.90 14.12 15.78
N GLY A 271 -8.11 13.90 14.48
CA GLY A 271 -7.98 12.60 13.82
C GLY A 271 -6.99 12.60 12.66
N PHE A 272 -6.57 11.41 12.29
CA PHE A 272 -5.76 11.11 11.12
C PHE A 272 -6.24 9.80 10.49
N GLU A 273 -6.32 9.76 9.16
CA GLU A 273 -6.58 8.54 8.40
C GLU A 273 -5.33 8.15 7.62
N SER A 274 -4.90 6.91 7.78
CA SER A 274 -3.73 6.39 7.07
C SER A 274 -4.02 6.22 5.57
N VAL A 275 -2.97 6.21 4.76
CA VAL A 275 -3.07 5.91 3.34
C VAL A 275 -3.68 4.51 3.15
N PRO A 276 -4.75 4.34 2.36
CA PRO A 276 -5.31 3.02 2.13
C PRO A 276 -4.36 2.09 1.39
N CYS A 277 -4.49 0.80 1.64
CA CYS A 277 -3.82 -0.24 0.87
C CYS A 277 -4.79 -1.35 0.46
N ALA A 278 -4.55 -1.94 -0.69
CA ALA A 278 -5.21 -3.15 -1.13
C ALA A 278 -4.32 -4.34 -0.78
N VAL A 279 -4.87 -5.35 -0.12
CA VAL A 279 -4.17 -6.60 0.20
C VAL A 279 -4.99 -7.75 -0.32
N GLY A 280 -4.39 -8.61 -1.12
CA GLY A 280 -5.05 -9.76 -1.69
C GLY A 280 -4.29 -11.05 -1.46
N VAL A 281 -4.97 -12.15 -1.68
CA VAL A 281 -4.40 -13.50 -1.59
C VAL A 281 -4.76 -14.31 -2.81
N CYS A 282 -3.91 -15.26 -3.15
CA CYS A 282 -4.20 -16.20 -4.21
C CYS A 282 -3.48 -17.53 -3.97
N ARG A 283 -3.87 -18.56 -4.73
CA ARG A 283 -3.23 -19.87 -4.75
C ARG A 283 -3.01 -20.33 -6.18
N SER A 284 -1.89 -20.98 -6.44
CA SER A 284 -1.64 -21.66 -7.70
C SER A 284 -2.67 -22.77 -7.91
N SER A 285 -3.22 -22.87 -9.11
CA SER A 285 -4.08 -23.98 -9.51
C SER A 285 -3.38 -24.77 -10.61
N GLU A 286 -3.00 -26.00 -10.33
CA GLU A 286 -2.43 -26.92 -11.33
C GLU A 286 -3.44 -27.23 -12.43
N GLU A 287 -4.74 -27.28 -12.09
CA GLU A 287 -5.81 -27.60 -13.03
C GLU A 287 -5.97 -26.56 -14.15
N ASN A 288 -5.68 -25.30 -13.89
CA ASN A 288 -5.89 -24.19 -14.82
C ASN A 288 -4.59 -23.65 -15.44
N GLY A 289 -3.41 -24.18 -15.08
CA GLY A 289 -2.12 -23.72 -15.58
C GLY A 289 -1.74 -22.29 -15.17
N TYR A 290 -2.50 -21.66 -14.25
CA TYR A 290 -2.21 -20.33 -13.74
C TYR A 290 -1.19 -20.40 -12.61
N ASN A 291 -0.14 -19.62 -12.72
CA ASN A 291 0.72 -19.37 -11.58
C ASN A 291 0.08 -18.31 -10.66
N CYS A 292 0.48 -18.29 -9.39
CA CYS A 292 -0.04 -17.36 -8.38
C CYS A 292 0.15 -15.88 -8.78
N PHE A 293 1.23 -15.54 -9.46
CA PHE A 293 1.52 -14.18 -9.86
C PHE A 293 0.49 -13.67 -10.88
N ASP A 294 0.19 -14.46 -11.90
CA ASP A 294 -0.81 -14.09 -12.91
C ASP A 294 -2.21 -13.97 -12.29
N ALA A 295 -2.54 -14.87 -11.34
CA ALA A 295 -3.78 -14.78 -10.58
C ALA A 295 -3.89 -13.46 -9.81
N ALA A 296 -2.83 -13.06 -9.08
CA ALA A 296 -2.77 -11.79 -8.35
C ALA A 296 -2.90 -10.59 -9.30
N MET A 297 -2.18 -10.63 -10.42
CA MET A 297 -2.23 -9.57 -11.44
C MET A 297 -3.61 -9.51 -12.14
N GLY A 298 -4.39 -10.59 -12.09
CA GLY A 298 -5.79 -10.61 -12.54
C GLY A 298 -6.78 -10.02 -11.53
N GLU A 299 -6.56 -10.22 -10.23
CA GLU A 299 -7.45 -9.74 -9.17
C GLU A 299 -7.34 -8.21 -8.94
N LEU A 300 -6.14 -7.64 -9.00
CA LEU A 300 -5.93 -6.20 -8.82
C LEU A 300 -6.70 -5.33 -9.82
N PRO A 301 -6.74 -5.61 -11.13
CA PRO A 301 -7.57 -4.85 -12.07
C PRO A 301 -9.07 -4.99 -11.80
N LYS A 302 -9.56 -6.16 -11.34
CA LYS A 302 -10.96 -6.33 -10.93
C LYS A 302 -11.27 -5.41 -9.76
N TYR A 303 -10.41 -5.41 -8.74
CA TYR A 303 -10.51 -4.52 -7.59
C TYR A 303 -10.48 -3.04 -8.01
N ARG A 304 -9.50 -2.61 -8.81
CA ARG A 304 -9.38 -1.23 -9.29
C ARG A 304 -10.61 -0.75 -10.04
N ARG A 305 -11.25 -1.61 -10.86
CA ARG A 305 -12.51 -1.30 -11.53
C ARG A 305 -13.66 -1.09 -10.55
N LYS A 306 -13.64 -1.75 -9.39
CA LYS A 306 -14.67 -1.59 -8.35
C LYS A 306 -14.55 -0.26 -7.61
N ILE A 307 -13.34 0.18 -7.30
CA ILE A 307 -13.10 1.37 -6.48
C ILE A 307 -12.96 2.64 -7.29
N ARG A 308 -12.58 2.55 -8.56
CA ARG A 308 -12.35 3.73 -9.36
C ARG A 308 -13.64 4.54 -9.53
N ARG A 309 -13.50 5.86 -9.40
CA ARG A 309 -14.58 6.80 -9.69
C ARG A 309 -15.03 6.64 -11.14
N ARG A 310 -16.33 6.50 -11.36
CA ARG A 310 -16.89 6.51 -12.70
C ARG A 310 -16.73 7.90 -13.31
N ASN A 311 -16.29 7.94 -14.56
CA ASN A 311 -16.14 9.13 -15.37
C ASN A 311 -16.52 8.77 -16.80
N ALA A 312 -17.31 9.64 -17.45
CA ALA A 312 -17.75 9.44 -18.82
C ALA A 312 -16.58 9.26 -19.79
N ASP A 313 -15.48 9.98 -19.60
CA ASP A 313 -14.29 9.91 -20.45
C ASP A 313 -13.61 8.53 -20.34
N ASN A 314 -13.59 7.92 -19.12
CA ASN A 314 -13.08 6.57 -18.91
C ASN A 314 -13.96 5.46 -19.52
N GLU A 315 -15.23 5.75 -19.77
CA GLU A 315 -16.17 4.84 -20.44
C GLU A 315 -16.13 5.01 -21.96
N ARG A 316 -15.95 6.23 -22.42
CA ARG A 316 -15.92 6.61 -23.83
C ARG A 316 -14.57 6.27 -24.50
N LEU A 317 -13.46 6.37 -23.76
CA LEU A 317 -12.09 6.14 -24.25
C LEU A 317 -11.77 7.03 -25.46
N ALA A 318 -11.98 8.33 -25.32
CA ALA A 318 -11.74 9.29 -26.36
C ALA A 318 -10.29 9.28 -26.87
N VAL A 319 -10.12 9.50 -28.16
CA VAL A 319 -8.80 9.60 -28.79
C VAL A 319 -8.26 11.01 -28.59
N ILE A 320 -7.08 11.13 -27.99
CA ILE A 320 -6.42 12.38 -27.67
C ILE A 320 -5.12 12.47 -28.47
N PHE A 321 -4.93 13.55 -29.23
CA PHE A 321 -3.63 13.91 -29.79
C PHE A 321 -2.85 14.73 -28.76
N ASN A 322 -1.56 14.47 -28.60
CA ASN A 322 -0.65 15.25 -27.75
C ASN A 322 0.51 15.74 -28.62
N ASP A 323 0.80 17.03 -28.56
CA ASP A 323 1.77 17.72 -29.41
C ASP A 323 3.24 17.52 -29.00
N TYR A 324 3.51 16.95 -27.81
CA TYR A 324 4.86 16.91 -27.23
C TYR A 324 5.72 15.78 -27.79
N MET A 325 5.46 14.54 -27.35
CA MET A 325 6.32 13.39 -27.69
C MET A 325 6.19 13.02 -29.15
N ASN A 326 7.35 12.85 -29.82
CA ASN A 326 7.44 12.54 -31.25
C ASN A 326 6.85 13.60 -32.20
N CYS A 327 6.59 14.82 -31.69
CA CYS A 327 6.05 15.93 -32.46
C CYS A 327 6.86 17.21 -32.16
N LEU A 328 6.36 18.14 -31.34
CA LEU A 328 6.96 19.46 -31.15
C LEU A 328 8.02 19.56 -30.04
N TRP A 329 8.07 18.59 -29.13
CA TRP A 329 9.06 18.52 -28.04
C TRP A 329 9.11 19.78 -27.16
N GLY A 330 7.95 20.38 -26.90
CA GLY A 330 7.83 21.57 -26.06
C GLY A 330 8.16 22.89 -26.79
N ASP A 331 8.01 22.90 -28.09
CA ASP A 331 8.12 24.13 -28.94
C ASP A 331 6.82 24.45 -29.69
N PRO A 332 5.67 24.54 -28.97
CA PRO A 332 4.39 24.91 -29.58
C PRO A 332 4.37 26.39 -29.96
N THR A 333 3.79 26.69 -31.09
CA THR A 333 3.50 28.06 -31.53
C THR A 333 2.18 28.06 -32.30
N THR A 334 1.48 29.21 -32.40
CA THR A 334 0.25 29.31 -33.20
C THR A 334 0.44 28.71 -34.60
N GLU A 335 1.55 29.03 -35.27
CA GLU A 335 1.84 28.58 -36.64
C GLU A 335 1.98 27.04 -36.74
N LYS A 336 2.56 26.39 -35.72
CA LYS A 336 2.75 24.94 -35.68
C LYS A 336 1.50 24.19 -35.23
N GLU A 337 0.76 24.75 -34.28
CA GLU A 337 -0.42 24.11 -33.71
C GLU A 337 -1.60 24.02 -34.65
N LEU A 338 -1.92 25.12 -35.37
CA LEU A 338 -3.10 25.15 -36.24
C LEU A 338 -3.13 24.00 -37.26
N PRO A 339 -2.06 23.72 -38.05
CA PRO A 339 -2.09 22.59 -38.97
C PRO A 339 -2.10 21.22 -38.29
N LEU A 340 -1.57 21.10 -37.06
CA LEU A 340 -1.64 19.87 -36.28
C LEU A 340 -3.06 19.62 -35.74
N ILE A 341 -3.74 20.68 -35.34
CA ILE A 341 -5.15 20.61 -34.89
C ILE A 341 -6.03 20.12 -36.02
N ASP A 342 -5.87 20.73 -37.23
CA ASP A 342 -6.62 20.32 -38.42
C ASP A 342 -6.37 18.86 -38.78
N ALA A 343 -5.10 18.43 -38.78
CA ALA A 343 -4.71 17.04 -39.06
C ALA A 343 -5.23 16.06 -38.01
N ALA A 344 -5.19 16.42 -36.73
CA ALA A 344 -5.72 15.59 -35.64
C ALA A 344 -7.25 15.46 -35.77
N ALA A 345 -7.95 16.52 -36.11
CA ALA A 345 -9.39 16.49 -36.34
C ALA A 345 -9.76 15.62 -37.56
N GLU A 346 -9.02 15.73 -38.67
CA GLU A 346 -9.20 14.88 -39.85
C GLU A 346 -8.94 13.39 -39.53
N ALA A 347 -7.96 13.11 -38.65
CA ALA A 347 -7.65 11.75 -38.17
C ALA A 347 -8.71 11.20 -37.20
N GLY A 348 -9.67 12.00 -36.76
CA GLY A 348 -10.74 11.60 -35.85
C GLY A 348 -10.38 11.70 -34.38
N CYS A 349 -9.35 12.44 -34.00
CA CYS A 349 -9.08 12.75 -32.62
C CYS A 349 -10.18 13.65 -32.05
N GLU A 350 -10.60 13.36 -30.83
CA GLU A 350 -11.69 14.05 -30.14
C GLU A 350 -11.17 15.18 -29.25
N TYR A 351 -9.94 15.08 -28.83
CA TYR A 351 -9.24 16.07 -28.02
C TYR A 351 -7.84 16.33 -28.59
N PHE A 352 -7.40 17.56 -28.42
CA PHE A 352 -6.04 17.99 -28.70
C PHE A 352 -5.41 18.52 -27.41
N CYS A 353 -4.19 18.05 -27.07
CA CYS A 353 -3.46 18.48 -25.90
C CYS A 353 -2.23 19.27 -26.32
N ILE A 354 -2.20 20.55 -26.02
CA ILE A 354 -0.97 21.36 -26.04
C ILE A 354 -0.26 21.10 -24.73
N ASP A 355 0.85 20.35 -24.77
CA ASP A 355 1.56 19.85 -23.60
C ASP A 355 2.51 20.91 -23.02
N ALA A 356 3.82 20.68 -23.03
CA ALA A 356 4.82 21.58 -22.49
C ALA A 356 5.19 22.70 -23.47
N GLY A 357 5.58 23.87 -22.94
CA GLY A 357 6.18 24.95 -23.71
C GLY A 357 5.28 26.13 -24.06
N TRP A 358 3.95 25.98 -23.97
CA TRP A 358 3.01 27.08 -24.28
C TRP A 358 3.19 28.32 -23.37
N TYR A 359 3.82 28.13 -22.20
CA TYR A 359 4.09 29.14 -21.17
C TYR A 359 5.51 29.73 -21.27
N ALA A 360 6.38 29.19 -22.13
CA ALA A 360 7.80 29.52 -22.14
C ALA A 360 8.23 30.33 -23.36
N ASP A 361 8.98 31.39 -23.15
CA ASP A 361 9.59 32.14 -24.25
C ASP A 361 10.85 31.47 -24.81
N GLY A 362 11.49 30.60 -24.04
CA GLY A 362 12.69 29.86 -24.39
C GLY A 362 12.50 28.33 -24.22
N PHE A 363 13.50 27.67 -23.64
CA PHE A 363 13.41 26.25 -23.32
C PHE A 363 12.37 26.04 -22.23
N TRP A 364 11.40 25.17 -22.48
CA TRP A 364 10.20 25.03 -21.67
C TRP A 364 10.49 24.68 -20.20
N TRP A 365 11.55 23.87 -19.93
CA TRP A 365 11.87 23.42 -18.58
C TRP A 365 12.29 24.56 -17.64
N ASP A 366 12.94 25.59 -18.17
CA ASP A 366 13.41 26.73 -17.37
C ASP A 366 12.27 27.65 -16.90
N TRP A 367 11.06 27.47 -17.44
CA TRP A 367 9.90 28.30 -17.19
C TRP A 367 8.77 27.56 -16.44
N VAL A 368 9.03 26.36 -15.98
CA VAL A 368 8.01 25.58 -15.22
C VAL A 368 7.70 26.29 -13.90
N GLY A 369 6.41 26.56 -13.64
CA GLY A 369 5.91 27.13 -12.37
C GLY A 369 4.96 28.30 -12.56
N GLU A 370 5.26 29.27 -13.41
CA GLU A 370 4.36 30.36 -13.76
C GLU A 370 3.58 30.01 -15.04
N TRP A 371 2.39 29.51 -14.88
CA TRP A 371 1.55 28.99 -15.97
C TRP A 371 0.80 30.13 -16.67
N GLN A 372 1.54 31.01 -17.37
CA GLN A 372 1.01 32.07 -18.19
C GLN A 372 1.40 31.85 -19.66
N GLU A 373 0.49 32.11 -20.57
CA GLU A 373 0.74 31.93 -22.00
C GLU A 373 1.90 32.81 -22.51
N SER A 374 2.80 32.25 -23.27
CA SER A 374 3.88 33.00 -23.91
C SER A 374 3.34 33.83 -25.08
N ARG A 375 3.45 35.12 -24.99
CA ARG A 375 3.07 36.06 -26.10
C ARG A 375 4.03 35.98 -27.28
N ARG A 376 5.20 35.43 -27.09
CA ARG A 376 6.15 35.16 -28.18
C ARG A 376 5.69 34.00 -29.04
N ARG A 377 5.15 32.94 -28.40
CA ARG A 377 4.67 31.74 -29.09
C ARG A 377 3.25 31.86 -29.58
N PHE A 378 2.42 32.57 -28.86
CA PHE A 378 1.00 32.82 -29.12
C PHE A 378 0.73 34.34 -29.07
N PRO A 379 1.09 35.08 -30.12
CA PRO A 379 0.96 36.56 -30.13
C PRO A 379 -0.43 37.06 -29.81
N ASN A 380 -1.45 36.34 -30.27
CA ASN A 380 -2.85 36.68 -30.05
C ASN A 380 -3.46 35.91 -28.85
N GLY A 381 -2.64 35.14 -28.11
CA GLY A 381 -3.03 34.30 -27.01
C GLY A 381 -3.41 32.90 -27.43
N LEU A 382 -3.48 31.98 -26.44
CA LEU A 382 -3.90 30.60 -26.69
C LEU A 382 -5.29 30.48 -27.26
N LYS A 383 -6.13 31.50 -27.04
CA LYS A 383 -7.49 31.54 -27.58
C LYS A 383 -7.55 31.41 -29.12
N GLU A 384 -6.53 31.88 -29.83
CA GLU A 384 -6.43 31.74 -31.29
C GLU A 384 -6.35 30.25 -31.73
N VAL A 385 -5.81 29.38 -30.93
CA VAL A 385 -5.66 27.94 -31.24
C VAL A 385 -6.71 27.06 -30.56
N THR A 386 -7.45 27.60 -29.59
CA THR A 386 -8.46 26.81 -28.80
C THR A 386 -9.89 27.07 -29.26
N ASP A 387 -10.16 28.16 -29.99
CA ASP A 387 -11.47 28.53 -30.58
C ASP A 387 -11.57 28.04 -32.01
#